data_d7d6febc71f426872d785ce24828e96c
#
_entry.id   d7d6febc71f426872d785ce24828e96c
#
_cell.length_a   1.000
_cell.length_b   1.000
_cell.length_c   1.000
_cell.angle_alpha   90.00
_cell.angle_beta   90.00
_cell.angle_gamma   90.00
#
_symmetry.space_group_name_H-M   'P 1'
#
loop_
_entity.id
_entity.type
_entity.pdbx_description
1 polymer ?
#
loop_
_entity_poly.entity_id
_entity_poly.type
_entity_poly.pdbx_seq_one_letter_code
_entity_poly.pdbx_strand_id
1 'polypeptide(L)' 'GLDREFVARVIDAAFAQRRKTIRNSMSANGFAKDVLDAAFEACGIASTTRAETLDVADFVRLAQELIHDA' A
#
# COMPACT_ATOMS: atom_id res chain seq x y z
N GLY A 1 18.18 -4.99 -2.50
CA GLY A 1 16.87 -5.55 -2.20
C GLY A 1 15.95 -4.54 -1.53
N LEU A 2 14.71 -4.90 -1.44
CA LEU A 2 13.70 -4.05 -0.81
C LEU A 2 13.90 -4.01 0.71
N ASP A 3 13.80 -2.82 1.27
CA ASP A 3 13.94 -2.63 2.71
C ASP A 3 12.76 -3.24 3.46
N ARG A 4 13.05 -4.15 4.38
CA ARG A 4 12.03 -4.82 5.21
C ARG A 4 11.26 -3.84 6.08
N GLU A 5 11.92 -2.81 6.58
CA GLU A 5 11.27 -1.77 7.39
C GLU A 5 10.24 -1.02 6.57
N PHE A 6 10.54 -0.74 5.30
CA PHE A 6 9.60 -0.07 4.43
C PHE A 6 8.40 -0.96 4.12
N VAL A 7 8.62 -2.25 3.86
CA VAL A 7 7.52 -3.20 3.64
C VAL A 7 6.63 -3.28 4.88
N ALA A 8 7.23 -3.38 6.07
CA ALA A 8 6.48 -3.41 7.32
C ALA A 8 5.65 -2.14 7.50
N ARG A 9 6.21 -0.98 7.17
CA ARG A 9 5.51 0.30 7.24
C ARG A 9 4.32 0.34 6.28
N VAL A 10 4.48 -0.20 5.08
CA VAL A 10 3.39 -0.29 4.10
C VAL A 10 2.26 -1.15 4.65
N ILE A 11 2.60 -2.32 5.20
CA ILE A 11 1.61 -3.24 5.77
C ILE A 11 0.89 -2.59 6.95
N ASP A 12 1.64 -1.96 7.86
CA ASP A 12 1.04 -1.28 9.01
C ASP A 12 0.09 -0.16 8.57
N ALA A 13 0.47 0.63 7.59
CA ALA A 13 -0.39 1.69 7.07
C ALA A 13 -1.64 1.13 6.41
N ALA A 14 -1.51 0.01 5.70
CA ALA A 14 -2.65 -0.63 5.04
C ALA A 14 -3.67 -1.17 6.03
N PHE A 15 -3.22 -1.70 7.16
CA PHE A 15 -4.09 -2.28 8.19
C PHE A 15 -4.51 -1.30 9.29
N ALA A 16 -3.99 -0.08 9.29
CA ALA A 16 -4.23 0.90 10.36
C ALA A 16 -5.72 1.22 10.52
N GLN A 17 -6.48 1.22 9.44
CA GLN A 17 -7.92 1.46 9.46
C GLN A 17 -8.64 0.34 8.72
N ARG A 18 -8.91 -0.74 9.41
CA ARG A 18 -9.49 -1.95 8.82
C ARG A 18 -10.83 -1.76 8.12
N ARG A 19 -11.62 -0.79 8.59
CA ARG A 19 -12.94 -0.50 8.02
C ARG A 19 -12.86 0.31 6.73
N LYS A 20 -11.69 0.85 6.43
CA LYS A 20 -11.48 1.67 5.25
C LYS A 20 -10.86 0.85 4.13
N THR A 21 -10.94 1.37 2.90
CA THR A 21 -10.18 0.79 1.80
C THR A 21 -8.69 0.98 2.06
N ILE A 22 -7.87 0.16 1.41
CA ILE A 22 -6.41 0.27 1.54
C ILE A 22 -5.93 1.68 1.17
N ARG A 23 -6.52 2.29 0.15
CA ARG A 23 -6.19 3.65 -0.26
C ARG A 23 -6.42 4.66 0.86
N ASN A 24 -7.59 4.62 1.47
CA ASN A 24 -7.94 5.55 2.54
C ASN A 24 -7.10 5.31 3.81
N SER A 25 -6.88 4.06 4.16
CA SER A 25 -6.06 3.72 5.32
C SER A 25 -4.63 4.22 5.16
N MET A 26 -4.01 3.95 4.02
CA MET A 26 -2.63 4.36 3.77
C MET A 26 -2.51 5.87 3.64
N SER A 27 -3.46 6.55 3.01
CA SER A 27 -3.40 8.01 2.89
C SER A 27 -3.51 8.70 4.25
N ALA A 28 -4.27 8.13 5.17
CA ALA A 28 -4.37 8.64 6.54
C ALA A 28 -3.08 8.43 7.33
N ASN A 29 -2.20 7.55 6.85
CA ASN A 29 -0.95 7.20 7.53
C ASN A 29 0.29 7.68 6.78
N GLY A 30 0.17 8.76 6.03
CA GLY A 30 1.32 9.47 5.49
C GLY A 30 1.65 9.22 4.03
N PHE A 31 0.85 8.43 3.31
CA PHE A 31 1.06 8.22 1.88
C PHE A 31 0.17 9.14 1.06
N ALA A 32 0.73 9.80 0.06
CA ALA A 32 -0.04 10.68 -0.82
C ALA A 32 -0.98 9.87 -1.71
N LYS A 33 -2.20 10.36 -1.92
CA LYS A 33 -3.22 9.64 -2.68
C LYS A 33 -2.83 9.43 -4.14
N ASP A 34 -2.22 10.42 -4.78
CA ASP A 34 -1.78 10.31 -6.17
C ASP A 34 -0.68 9.25 -6.32
N VAL A 35 0.24 9.19 -5.37
CA VAL A 35 1.29 8.16 -5.35
C VAL A 35 0.68 6.78 -5.16
N LEU A 36 -0.30 6.66 -4.25
CA LEU A 36 -1.00 5.40 -4.01
C LEU A 36 -1.76 4.95 -5.25
N ASP A 37 -2.45 5.85 -5.92
CA ASP A 37 -3.22 5.51 -7.12
C ASP A 37 -2.32 4.98 -8.23
N ALA A 38 -1.17 5.61 -8.45
CA ALA A 38 -0.20 5.16 -9.44
C ALA A 38 0.36 3.77 -9.07
N ALA A 39 0.69 3.56 -7.81
CA ALA A 39 1.21 2.27 -7.34
C ALA A 39 0.17 1.15 -7.45
N PHE A 40 -1.07 1.43 -7.09
CA PHE A 40 -2.16 0.44 -7.21
C PHE A 40 -2.39 0.06 -8.67
N GLU A 41 -2.39 1.02 -9.57
CA GLU A 41 -2.54 0.75 -10.99
C GLU A 41 -1.41 -0.13 -11.50
N ALA A 42 -0.18 0.18 -11.13
CA ALA A 42 0.99 -0.60 -11.54
C ALA A 42 0.93 -2.05 -11.01
N CYS A 43 0.35 -2.26 -9.84
CA CYS A 43 0.22 -3.59 -9.23
C CYS A 43 -1.06 -4.31 -9.62
N GLY A 44 -1.97 -3.67 -10.31
CA GLY A 44 -3.27 -4.25 -10.63
C GLY A 44 -4.19 -4.36 -9.41
N ILE A 45 -4.03 -3.49 -8.43
CA ILE A 45 -4.83 -3.47 -7.20
C ILE A 45 -5.91 -2.39 -7.34
N ALA A 46 -7.16 -2.77 -7.11
CA ALA A 46 -8.27 -1.81 -7.14
C ALA A 46 -8.19 -0.88 -5.91
N SER A 47 -8.52 0.40 -6.10
CA SER A 47 -8.48 1.38 -5.01
C SER A 47 -9.50 1.08 -3.91
N THR A 48 -10.52 0.28 -4.21
CA THR A 48 -11.54 -0.16 -3.24
C THR A 48 -11.14 -1.41 -2.47
N THR A 49 -9.98 -2.00 -2.76
CA THR A 49 -9.48 -3.19 -2.10
C THR A 49 -9.25 -2.93 -0.62
N ARG A 50 -9.52 -3.95 0.20
CA ARG A 50 -9.19 -3.93 1.62
C ARG A 50 -7.91 -4.70 1.87
N ALA A 51 -7.12 -4.25 2.84
CA ALA A 51 -5.81 -4.84 3.11
C ALA A 51 -5.88 -6.34 3.40
N GLU A 52 -6.95 -6.78 4.07
CA GLU A 52 -7.13 -8.19 4.44
C GLU A 52 -7.26 -9.14 3.24
N THR A 53 -7.55 -8.62 2.05
CA THR A 53 -7.69 -9.42 0.84
C THR A 53 -6.37 -9.61 0.09
N LEU A 54 -5.31 -8.94 0.54
CA LEU A 54 -3.99 -9.01 -0.09
C LEU A 54 -3.08 -9.98 0.69
N ASP A 55 -2.16 -10.62 -0.02
CA ASP A 55 -1.14 -11.46 0.62
C ASP A 55 0.19 -10.72 0.70
N VAL A 56 1.21 -11.38 1.26
CA VAL A 56 2.53 -10.78 1.45
C VAL A 56 3.16 -10.39 0.10
N ALA A 57 2.99 -11.21 -0.92
CA ALA A 57 3.55 -10.91 -2.24
C ALA A 57 2.96 -9.62 -2.82
N ASP A 58 1.66 -9.40 -2.61
CA ASP A 58 1.01 -8.17 -3.06
C ASP A 58 1.59 -6.95 -2.35
N PHE A 59 1.82 -7.04 -1.05
CA PHE A 59 2.41 -5.94 -0.28
C PHE A 59 3.85 -5.67 -0.70
N VAL A 60 4.62 -6.70 -1.02
CA VAL A 60 5.99 -6.52 -1.50
C VAL A 60 5.99 -5.77 -2.83
N ARG A 61 5.13 -6.15 -3.77
CA ARG A 61 5.02 -5.45 -5.05
C ARG A 61 4.58 -4.01 -4.87
N LEU A 62 3.59 -3.79 -4.01
CA LEU A 62 3.12 -2.44 -3.70
C LEU A 62 4.24 -1.58 -3.12
N ALA A 63 5.00 -2.13 -2.18
CA ALA A 63 6.12 -1.42 -1.57
C ALA A 63 7.19 -1.08 -2.61
N GLN A 64 7.47 -1.96 -3.56
CA GLN A 64 8.42 -1.70 -4.64
C GLN A 64 7.99 -0.51 -5.49
N GLU A 65 6.70 -0.40 -5.80
CA GLU A 65 6.19 0.74 -6.55
C GLU A 65 6.22 2.03 -5.74
N LEU A 66 5.87 1.95 -4.46
CA LEU A 66 5.86 3.12 -3.58
C LEU A 66 7.26 3.67 -3.31
N ILE A 67 8.27 2.80 -3.22
CA ILE A 67 9.64 3.24 -2.94
C ILE A 67 10.23 4.04 -4.11
N HIS A 68 9.79 3.76 -5.33
CA HIS A 68 10.24 4.51 -6.51
C HIS A 68 9.71 5.95 -6.51
N ASP A 69 8.56 6.18 -5.90
CA ASP A 69 7.91 7.49 -5.85
C ASP A 69 8.20 8.26 -4.54
N ALA A 70 8.92 7.62 -3.64
CA ALA A 70 9.22 8.22 -2.34
C ALA A 70 10.35 9.24 -2.41
#